data_b7db700b6abc1b22007849c7665b1c50
#
_entry.id   b7db700b6abc1b22007849c7665b1c50
#
_cell.length_a   1.000
_cell.length_b   1.000
_cell.length_c   1.000
_cell.angle_alpha   90.00
_cell.angle_beta   90.00
_cell.angle_gamma   90.00
#
_symmetry.space_group_name_H-M   'P 1'
#
loop_
_entity.id
_entity.type
_entity.pdbx_description
1 polymer ?
#
loop_
_entity_poly.entity_id
_entity_poly.type
_entity_poly.pdbx_seq_one_letter_code
_entity_poly.pdbx_strand_id
1 'polypeptide(L)'
;MNLKTRYMEIILHVVMNIQEGESLSINTNPGHYDFAQELAELAAETTLQPVNIVVITEGKPGDVISINPTLHELLSTPPIRAILLRLDDTEDREWNFSADPNDIIKQPALLQKTGNLAPPQLDVQIAPWSIVPVPGLIWAHRLLGPRATEQDLYHQFAKIFMLSEENPQQAWKEHAALIDSRLAAINRLDISHLIMTTEAGTNLKLSAVEESRWRGGVRKLPNGRAFLPQIPLNRISMLANRVMTEGVVYSSKPFPLLGGQVEGARLEFSHGSVVSFSAEKGEHLLSLALSVDEGARKLGECSLVDQNTPLTELADFFGYVGFDENALTSLTLGMGEAYHLEALDTYTDEFELQEKTGCNVSSIRFRLPIGDDQLSVVAHKTDGTTITIMENGAFLL
;
A
#
# COMPACT_ATOMS: atom_id res chain seq x y z
N MET A 1 1.57 15.17 -26.66
CA MET A 1 1.71 15.36 -25.21
C MET A 1 2.72 14.36 -24.71
N ASN A 2 3.70 14.75 -23.89
CA ASN A 2 4.70 13.83 -23.37
C ASN A 2 4.12 12.97 -22.23
N LEU A 3 4.80 11.88 -21.87
CA LEU A 3 4.30 10.92 -20.86
C LEU A 3 4.15 11.57 -19.47
N LYS A 4 5.07 12.47 -19.08
CA LYS A 4 5.02 13.21 -17.82
C LYS A 4 3.74 14.04 -17.71
N THR A 5 3.39 14.80 -18.76
CA THR A 5 2.16 15.61 -18.77
C THR A 5 0.91 14.73 -18.71
N ARG A 6 0.88 13.61 -19.48
CA ARG A 6 -0.23 12.62 -19.38
C ARG A 6 -0.39 12.07 -17.96
N TYR A 7 0.74 11.81 -17.29
CA TYR A 7 0.74 11.33 -15.91
C TYR A 7 0.16 12.37 -14.95
N MET A 8 0.56 13.64 -15.08
CA MET A 8 0.00 14.73 -14.28
C MET A 8 -1.53 14.87 -14.47
N GLU A 9 -2.01 14.72 -15.68
CA GLU A 9 -3.47 14.72 -15.95
C GLU A 9 -4.19 13.56 -15.28
N ILE A 10 -3.58 12.35 -15.27
CA ILE A 10 -4.13 11.21 -14.52
C ILE A 10 -4.17 11.52 -13.02
N ILE A 11 -3.11 12.11 -12.47
CA ILE A 11 -3.10 12.50 -11.05
C ILE A 11 -4.26 13.46 -10.74
N LEU A 12 -4.45 14.49 -11.53
CA LEU A 12 -5.48 15.50 -11.26
C LEU A 12 -6.90 14.98 -11.49
N HIS A 13 -7.15 14.35 -12.64
CA HIS A 13 -8.52 14.07 -13.09
C HIS A 13 -9.03 12.66 -12.74
N VAL A 14 -8.13 11.71 -12.45
CA VAL A 14 -8.51 10.36 -12.07
C VAL A 14 -8.21 10.12 -10.59
N VAL A 15 -6.95 10.31 -10.18
CA VAL A 15 -6.51 10.00 -8.83
C VAL A 15 -7.18 10.93 -7.83
N MET A 16 -7.02 12.22 -7.98
CA MET A 16 -7.58 13.24 -7.09
C MET A 16 -9.03 13.61 -7.45
N ASN A 17 -9.43 13.39 -8.71
CA ASN A 17 -10.73 13.80 -9.23
C ASN A 17 -11.05 15.26 -8.87
N ILE A 18 -10.07 16.15 -9.13
CA ILE A 18 -10.11 17.56 -8.74
C ILE A 18 -11.22 18.31 -9.49
N GLN A 19 -11.91 19.23 -8.80
CA GLN A 19 -13.02 19.98 -9.34
C GLN A 19 -12.73 21.50 -9.32
N GLU A 20 -13.44 22.26 -10.15
CA GLU A 20 -13.38 23.72 -10.13
C GLU A 20 -13.73 24.28 -8.74
N GLY A 21 -12.99 25.26 -8.29
CA GLY A 21 -13.17 25.94 -7.01
C GLY A 21 -12.57 25.20 -5.81
N GLU A 22 -11.87 24.08 -6.03
CA GLU A 22 -11.19 23.33 -4.97
C GLU A 22 -9.75 23.81 -4.78
N SER A 23 -9.26 23.76 -3.55
CA SER A 23 -7.85 24.00 -3.23
C SER A 23 -7.11 22.67 -3.23
N LEU A 24 -5.89 22.65 -3.77
CA LEU A 24 -4.98 21.50 -3.73
C LEU A 24 -3.75 21.84 -2.89
N SER A 25 -3.37 20.94 -1.96
CA SER A 25 -2.10 20.99 -1.27
C SER A 25 -1.23 19.82 -1.74
N ILE A 26 -0.06 20.13 -2.26
CA ILE A 26 0.92 19.14 -2.75
C ILE A 26 2.06 19.06 -1.74
N ASN A 27 2.22 17.93 -1.08
CA ASN A 27 3.36 17.64 -0.23
C ASN A 27 4.45 16.94 -1.06
N THR A 28 5.65 17.45 -1.04
CA THR A 28 6.77 16.93 -1.84
C THR A 28 8.08 17.01 -1.05
N ASN A 29 9.07 16.22 -1.45
CA ASN A 29 10.46 16.40 -1.03
C ASN A 29 11.17 17.43 -1.95
N PRO A 30 12.36 17.92 -1.57
CA PRO A 30 13.10 18.87 -2.41
C PRO A 30 13.45 18.33 -3.80
N GLY A 31 13.69 17.02 -3.94
CA GLY A 31 14.07 16.38 -5.21
C GLY A 31 12.96 16.41 -6.26
N HIS A 32 11.70 16.55 -5.85
CA HIS A 32 10.54 16.57 -6.74
C HIS A 32 9.83 17.92 -6.80
N TYR A 33 10.49 18.98 -6.35
CA TYR A 33 9.90 20.32 -6.35
C TYR A 33 9.48 20.79 -7.74
N ASP A 34 10.30 20.56 -8.76
CA ASP A 34 10.01 20.96 -10.15
C ASP A 34 8.77 20.22 -10.69
N PHE A 35 8.63 18.93 -10.38
CA PHE A 35 7.43 18.17 -10.71
C PHE A 35 6.19 18.73 -10.00
N ALA A 36 6.32 19.04 -8.70
CA ALA A 36 5.23 19.64 -7.91
C ALA A 36 4.81 20.98 -8.44
N GLN A 37 5.76 21.81 -8.92
CA GLN A 37 5.48 23.11 -9.50
C GLN A 37 4.73 22.98 -10.83
N GLU A 38 5.19 22.14 -11.76
CA GLU A 38 4.48 21.89 -13.03
C GLU A 38 3.05 21.36 -12.79
N LEU A 39 2.91 20.43 -11.81
CA LEU A 39 1.61 19.88 -11.44
C LEU A 39 0.70 20.94 -10.82
N ALA A 40 1.25 21.84 -9.99
CA ALA A 40 0.50 22.94 -9.38
C ALA A 40 -0.01 23.95 -10.41
N GLU A 41 0.80 24.27 -11.41
CA GLU A 41 0.41 25.14 -12.53
C GLU A 41 -0.79 24.53 -13.30
N LEU A 42 -0.69 23.25 -13.66
CA LEU A 42 -1.78 22.52 -14.34
C LEU A 42 -3.03 22.40 -13.47
N ALA A 43 -2.87 22.17 -12.17
CA ALA A 43 -3.98 22.11 -11.21
C ALA A 43 -4.68 23.47 -11.08
N ALA A 44 -3.95 24.57 -11.01
CA ALA A 44 -4.50 25.91 -10.90
C ALA A 44 -5.35 26.28 -12.12
N GLU A 45 -4.98 25.84 -13.32
CA GLU A 45 -5.80 26.01 -14.54
C GLU A 45 -7.14 25.24 -14.43
N THR A 46 -7.14 24.08 -13.79
CA THR A 46 -8.35 23.25 -13.62
C THR A 46 -9.27 23.79 -12.52
N THR A 47 -8.69 24.16 -11.38
CA THR A 47 -9.47 24.57 -10.20
C THR A 47 -9.84 26.03 -10.18
N LEU A 48 -9.10 26.88 -10.90
CA LEU A 48 -9.16 28.34 -10.82
C LEU A 48 -8.88 28.88 -9.40
N GLN A 49 -8.16 28.08 -8.60
CA GLN A 49 -7.75 28.40 -7.22
C GLN A 49 -6.24 28.28 -7.08
N PRO A 50 -5.62 29.02 -6.16
CA PRO A 50 -4.22 28.81 -5.80
C PRO A 50 -3.95 27.40 -5.32
N VAL A 51 -2.83 26.82 -5.76
CA VAL A 51 -2.35 25.52 -5.32
C VAL A 51 -1.16 25.71 -4.39
N ASN A 52 -1.12 24.93 -3.32
CA ASN A 52 -0.11 25.05 -2.28
C ASN A 52 0.91 23.91 -2.40
N ILE A 53 2.19 24.27 -2.42
CA ILE A 53 3.28 23.30 -2.40
C ILE A 53 3.95 23.35 -1.03
N VAL A 54 3.98 22.22 -0.34
CA VAL A 54 4.64 22.02 0.95
C VAL A 54 5.87 21.15 0.72
N VAL A 55 7.05 21.75 0.88
CA VAL A 55 8.31 21.00 0.77
C VAL A 55 8.70 20.45 2.14
N ILE A 56 8.73 19.13 2.23
CA ILE A 56 9.11 18.41 3.45
C ILE A 56 10.57 18.05 3.37
N THR A 57 11.40 18.59 4.29
CA THR A 57 12.81 18.23 4.41
C THR A 57 13.02 17.28 5.59
N GLU A 58 13.84 16.25 5.40
CA GLU A 58 14.14 15.30 6.46
C GLU A 58 14.79 15.97 7.70
N GLY A 59 14.33 15.56 8.87
CA GLY A 59 14.98 15.83 10.15
C GLY A 59 14.68 17.18 10.82
N LYS A 60 13.83 18.03 10.23
CA LYS A 60 13.36 19.26 10.87
C LYS A 60 11.84 19.37 10.79
N PRO A 61 11.11 19.01 11.88
CA PRO A 61 9.71 19.41 11.98
C PRO A 61 9.65 20.93 11.95
N GLY A 62 9.11 21.50 10.87
CA GLY A 62 8.92 22.95 10.76
C GLY A 62 9.54 23.66 9.57
N ASP A 63 10.40 23.04 8.77
CA ASP A 63 10.84 23.62 7.49
C ASP A 63 9.74 23.46 6.42
N VAL A 64 8.60 24.07 6.67
CA VAL A 64 7.53 24.23 5.67
C VAL A 64 7.85 25.51 4.90
N ILE A 65 8.30 25.39 3.67
CA ILE A 65 8.59 26.54 2.78
C ILE A 65 7.32 27.05 2.08
N SER A 66 6.18 26.89 2.68
CA SER A 66 4.97 27.50 2.17
C SER A 66 4.04 27.86 3.30
N ILE A 67 3.61 29.10 3.29
CA ILE A 67 2.62 29.66 4.21
C ILE A 67 1.28 29.04 3.87
N ASN A 68 0.87 28.02 4.61
CA ASN A 68 -0.49 27.56 4.56
C ASN A 68 -0.93 26.85 5.82
N PRO A 69 -2.22 26.88 6.11
CA PRO A 69 -2.74 26.26 7.30
C PRO A 69 -2.30 24.80 7.39
N THR A 70 -2.00 24.36 8.58
CA THR A 70 -1.73 22.96 8.87
C THR A 70 -2.89 22.09 8.38
N LEU A 71 -2.68 20.82 8.13
CA LEU A 71 -3.76 19.88 7.76
C LEU A 71 -4.95 20.01 8.73
N HIS A 72 -4.68 20.21 10.01
CA HIS A 72 -5.72 20.42 11.04
C HIS A 72 -6.54 21.70 10.79
N GLU A 73 -5.94 22.80 10.38
CA GLU A 73 -6.63 24.04 10.08
C GLU A 73 -7.45 23.91 8.78
N LEU A 74 -6.89 23.24 7.75
CA LEU A 74 -7.62 22.91 6.53
C LEU A 74 -8.83 22.02 6.81
N LEU A 75 -8.71 21.07 7.71
CA LEU A 75 -9.77 20.13 8.09
C LEU A 75 -10.79 20.73 9.07
N SER A 76 -10.48 21.84 9.73
CA SER A 76 -11.34 22.47 10.75
C SER A 76 -12.24 23.56 10.20
N THR A 77 -12.04 24.02 8.98
CA THR A 77 -12.78 25.14 8.37
C THR A 77 -13.82 24.65 7.35
N PRO A 78 -15.12 24.60 7.67
CA PRO A 78 -16.15 24.28 6.70
C PRO A 78 -16.43 25.45 5.72
N PRO A 79 -16.79 25.18 4.45
CA PRO A 79 -16.75 23.89 3.77
C PRO A 79 -15.34 23.51 3.35
N ILE A 80 -14.92 22.30 3.73
CA ILE A 80 -13.61 21.78 3.38
C ILE A 80 -13.56 21.56 1.87
N ARG A 81 -12.69 22.30 1.21
CA ARG A 81 -12.43 22.20 -0.24
C ARG A 81 -10.95 21.89 -0.53
N ALA A 82 -10.24 21.37 0.46
CA ALA A 82 -8.84 21.02 0.30
C ALA A 82 -8.69 19.56 -0.13
N ILE A 83 -7.83 19.34 -1.11
CA ILE A 83 -7.41 18.03 -1.56
C ILE A 83 -5.94 17.89 -1.17
N LEU A 84 -5.56 16.78 -0.55
CA LEU A 84 -4.20 16.54 -0.12
C LEU A 84 -3.53 15.51 -1.03
N LEU A 85 -2.47 15.93 -1.72
CA LEU A 85 -1.63 15.08 -2.55
C LEU A 85 -0.23 14.99 -1.96
N ARG A 86 0.26 13.77 -1.72
CA ARG A 86 1.67 13.51 -1.41
C ARG A 86 2.36 12.93 -2.63
N LEU A 87 3.46 13.56 -3.03
CA LEU A 87 4.41 13.03 -3.99
C LEU A 87 5.45 12.19 -3.25
N ASP A 88 5.62 10.97 -3.68
CA ASP A 88 6.50 10.00 -3.01
C ASP A 88 7.40 9.31 -4.03
N ASP A 89 8.54 8.81 -3.59
CA ASP A 89 9.46 8.01 -4.40
C ASP A 89 10.36 7.11 -3.55
N THR A 90 11.39 6.55 -4.20
CA THR A 90 12.38 5.70 -3.53
C THR A 90 13.48 6.49 -2.80
N GLU A 91 13.57 7.81 -2.98
CA GLU A 91 14.62 8.63 -2.36
C GLU A 91 14.39 8.77 -0.85
N ASP A 92 13.13 8.72 -0.42
CA ASP A 92 12.77 8.74 0.99
C ASP A 92 13.17 7.46 1.74
N ARG A 93 13.68 6.45 1.04
CA ARG A 93 14.06 5.15 1.60
C ARG A 93 15.48 4.76 1.22
N GLU A 94 16.36 4.77 2.19
CA GLU A 94 17.71 4.28 2.04
C GLU A 94 17.71 2.73 2.10
N TRP A 95 17.78 2.08 0.93
CA TRP A 95 17.81 0.61 0.80
C TRP A 95 19.09 -0.05 1.30
N ASN A 96 20.16 0.72 1.46
CA ASN A 96 21.41 0.32 2.10
C ASN A 96 21.56 1.11 3.39
N PHE A 97 20.60 0.93 4.29
CA PHE A 97 20.60 1.61 5.57
C PHE A 97 21.76 1.08 6.41
N SER A 98 22.73 1.93 6.73
CA SER A 98 23.95 1.55 7.47
C SER A 98 23.74 1.42 8.99
N ALA A 99 22.53 1.67 9.50
CA ALA A 99 22.22 1.52 10.91
C ALA A 99 22.14 0.04 11.31
N ASP A 100 22.57 -0.27 12.52
CA ASP A 100 22.41 -1.62 13.08
C ASP A 100 20.91 -1.96 13.19
N PRO A 101 20.45 -3.09 12.65
CA PRO A 101 19.05 -3.54 12.78
C PRO A 101 18.54 -3.56 14.22
N ASN A 102 19.41 -3.84 15.21
CA ASN A 102 19.07 -3.76 16.62
C ASN A 102 18.74 -2.34 17.10
N ASP A 103 19.27 -1.32 16.47
CA ASP A 103 18.94 0.07 16.77
C ASP A 103 17.69 0.51 16.01
N ILE A 104 17.46 -0.03 14.81
CA ILE A 104 16.25 0.25 14.03
C ILE A 104 15.00 -0.13 14.80
N ILE A 105 14.92 -1.33 15.36
CA ILE A 105 13.74 -1.82 16.09
C ILE A 105 13.43 -1.03 17.37
N LYS A 106 14.40 -0.27 17.89
CA LYS A 106 14.25 0.53 19.13
C LYS A 106 13.82 1.97 18.87
N GLN A 107 13.91 2.45 17.64
CA GLN A 107 13.72 3.85 17.29
C GLN A 107 12.62 4.01 16.21
N PRO A 108 11.44 4.56 16.57
CA PRO A 108 10.34 4.76 15.63
C PRO A 108 10.75 5.52 14.35
N ALA A 109 11.63 6.51 14.46
CA ALA A 109 12.13 7.28 13.32
C ALA A 109 12.94 6.40 12.32
N LEU A 110 13.70 5.42 12.83
CA LEU A 110 14.43 4.48 11.98
C LEU A 110 13.50 3.41 11.38
N LEU A 111 12.51 2.93 12.15
CA LEU A 111 11.46 2.05 11.64
C LEU A 111 10.65 2.73 10.52
N GLN A 112 10.39 4.03 10.65
CA GLN A 112 9.72 4.80 9.61
C GLN A 112 10.57 4.90 8.34
N LYS A 113 11.87 5.17 8.45
CA LYS A 113 12.81 5.22 7.32
C LYS A 113 12.89 3.90 6.56
N THR A 114 12.88 2.78 7.28
CA THR A 114 12.89 1.45 6.65
C THR A 114 11.50 1.00 6.15
N GLY A 115 10.46 1.78 6.38
CA GLY A 115 9.09 1.46 6.01
C GLY A 115 8.44 0.38 6.88
N ASN A 116 9.03 0.08 8.04
CA ASN A 116 8.55 -0.96 8.95
C ASN A 116 7.78 -0.42 10.17
N LEU A 117 7.64 0.89 10.31
CA LEU A 117 6.77 1.47 11.34
C LEU A 117 5.30 1.18 11.02
N ALA A 118 4.54 0.75 12.02
CA ALA A 118 3.10 0.61 11.89
C ALA A 118 2.46 1.98 11.56
N PRO A 119 1.52 2.04 10.59
CA PRO A 119 0.86 3.29 10.25
C PRO A 119 -0.08 3.72 11.37
N PRO A 120 -0.32 5.04 11.54
CA PRO A 120 -1.40 5.50 12.38
C PRO A 120 -2.75 4.99 11.85
N GLN A 121 -3.65 4.61 12.75
CA GLN A 121 -4.94 4.00 12.39
C GLN A 121 -6.02 5.02 11.98
N LEU A 122 -5.67 6.29 11.81
CA LEU A 122 -6.60 7.35 11.40
C LEU A 122 -6.81 7.33 9.89
N ASP A 123 -8.03 7.02 9.48
CA ASP A 123 -8.49 7.26 8.11
C ASP A 123 -9.10 8.68 8.03
N VAL A 124 -8.44 9.56 7.28
CA VAL A 124 -8.95 10.91 7.05
C VAL A 124 -10.04 10.85 6.00
N GLN A 125 -11.30 10.79 6.44
CA GLN A 125 -12.48 10.75 5.54
C GLN A 125 -13.09 12.13 5.23
N ILE A 126 -12.35 13.19 5.47
CA ILE A 126 -12.88 14.56 5.37
C ILE A 126 -12.62 15.18 4.00
N ALA A 127 -11.51 14.87 3.36
CA ALA A 127 -11.11 15.35 2.05
C ALA A 127 -10.46 14.24 1.22
N PRO A 128 -10.48 14.30 -0.12
CA PRO A 128 -9.69 13.40 -0.94
C PRO A 128 -8.21 13.55 -0.65
N TRP A 129 -7.51 12.43 -0.57
CA TRP A 129 -6.06 12.39 -0.41
C TRP A 129 -5.47 11.28 -1.27
N SER A 130 -4.24 11.45 -1.70
CA SER A 130 -3.52 10.40 -2.43
C SER A 130 -2.02 10.46 -2.21
N ILE A 131 -1.39 9.32 -2.32
CA ILE A 131 0.06 9.17 -2.40
C ILE A 131 0.37 8.64 -3.79
N VAL A 132 1.14 9.41 -4.56
CA VAL A 132 1.50 9.03 -5.93
C VAL A 132 3.01 9.01 -6.10
N PRO A 133 3.56 8.01 -6.83
CA PRO A 133 4.98 7.96 -7.12
C PRO A 133 5.39 9.04 -8.12
N VAL A 134 6.57 9.60 -7.96
CA VAL A 134 7.21 10.45 -8.97
C VAL A 134 8.39 9.70 -9.57
N PRO A 135 8.36 9.36 -10.87
CA PRO A 135 9.48 8.78 -11.56
C PRO A 135 10.67 9.75 -11.58
N GLY A 136 11.63 9.54 -10.69
CA GLY A 136 12.83 10.39 -10.54
C GLY A 136 14.11 9.71 -11.06
N LEU A 137 15.18 10.50 -11.17
CA LEU A 137 16.45 10.05 -11.74
C LEU A 137 17.11 8.94 -10.90
N ILE A 138 17.05 9.03 -9.57
CA ILE A 138 17.64 8.02 -8.69
C ILE A 138 16.93 6.67 -8.87
N TRP A 139 15.63 6.69 -8.98
CA TRP A 139 14.84 5.49 -9.24
C TRP A 139 15.13 4.91 -10.63
N ALA A 140 15.26 5.78 -11.65
CA ALA A 140 15.66 5.35 -12.99
C ALA A 140 17.02 4.63 -12.97
N HIS A 141 18.02 5.20 -12.28
CA HIS A 141 19.33 4.57 -12.14
C HIS A 141 19.29 3.22 -11.42
N ARG A 142 18.44 3.07 -10.42
CA ARG A 142 18.30 1.80 -9.68
C ARG A 142 17.68 0.70 -10.53
N LEU A 143 16.61 0.99 -11.25
CA LEU A 143 15.87 -0.02 -12.02
C LEU A 143 16.48 -0.30 -13.39
N LEU A 144 16.99 0.74 -14.07
CA LEU A 144 17.40 0.65 -15.47
C LEU A 144 18.91 0.81 -15.65
N GLY A 145 19.63 1.15 -14.58
CA GLY A 145 21.08 1.33 -14.59
C GLY A 145 21.52 2.79 -14.68
N PRO A 146 22.83 3.08 -14.43
CA PRO A 146 23.33 4.42 -14.16
C PRO A 146 23.33 5.39 -15.36
N ARG A 147 22.92 4.95 -16.54
CA ARG A 147 22.78 5.79 -17.73
C ARG A 147 21.32 6.14 -18.06
N ALA A 148 20.38 5.58 -17.32
CA ALA A 148 18.97 5.82 -17.54
C ALA A 148 18.60 7.26 -17.19
N THR A 149 17.59 7.77 -17.88
CA THR A 149 16.99 9.08 -17.64
C THR A 149 15.62 8.92 -16.99
N GLU A 150 15.07 10.00 -16.45
CA GLU A 150 13.68 10.03 -15.98
C GLU A 150 12.71 9.66 -17.11
N GLN A 151 12.99 10.08 -18.34
CA GLN A 151 12.16 9.76 -19.50
C GLN A 151 12.14 8.26 -19.78
N ASP A 152 13.27 7.56 -19.63
CA ASP A 152 13.32 6.11 -19.76
C ASP A 152 12.43 5.43 -18.71
N LEU A 153 12.43 5.94 -17.50
CA LEU A 153 11.56 5.43 -16.44
C LEU A 153 10.08 5.68 -16.73
N TYR A 154 9.70 6.86 -17.23
CA TYR A 154 8.33 7.12 -17.70
C TYR A 154 7.89 6.17 -18.81
N HIS A 155 8.80 5.80 -19.74
CA HIS A 155 8.51 4.82 -20.78
C HIS A 155 8.28 3.42 -20.19
N GLN A 156 9.07 3.02 -19.19
CA GLN A 156 8.89 1.74 -18.51
C GLN A 156 7.56 1.72 -17.73
N PHE A 157 7.22 2.80 -17.06
CA PHE A 157 5.99 2.89 -16.26
C PHE A 157 4.74 3.25 -17.07
N ALA A 158 4.90 3.50 -18.38
CA ALA A 158 3.77 3.88 -19.23
C ALA A 158 2.63 2.85 -19.21
N LYS A 159 2.94 1.56 -19.15
CA LYS A 159 1.94 0.50 -18.98
C LYS A 159 1.30 0.53 -17.58
N ILE A 160 2.11 0.71 -16.53
CA ILE A 160 1.64 0.73 -15.13
C ILE A 160 0.66 1.88 -14.90
N PHE A 161 0.98 3.05 -15.48
CA PHE A 161 0.14 4.25 -15.37
C PHE A 161 -0.89 4.37 -16.51
N MET A 162 -0.98 3.36 -17.39
CA MET A 162 -1.90 3.36 -18.56
C MET A 162 -1.70 4.55 -19.50
N LEU A 163 -0.48 5.13 -19.55
CA LEU A 163 -0.18 6.32 -20.34
C LEU A 163 -0.09 6.03 -21.85
N SER A 164 0.08 4.77 -22.23
CA SER A 164 0.12 4.33 -23.63
C SER A 164 -1.26 4.14 -24.23
N GLU A 165 -2.31 4.12 -23.42
CA GLU A 165 -3.69 3.96 -23.89
C GLU A 165 -4.15 5.18 -24.71
N GLU A 166 -5.09 4.97 -25.65
CA GLU A 166 -5.66 6.05 -26.43
C GLU A 166 -6.36 7.07 -25.52
N ASN A 167 -7.10 6.58 -24.52
CA ASN A 167 -7.74 7.37 -23.47
C ASN A 167 -7.33 6.85 -22.07
N PRO A 168 -6.21 7.33 -21.49
CA PRO A 168 -5.73 6.87 -20.20
C PRO A 168 -6.72 7.07 -19.05
N GLN A 169 -7.48 8.16 -19.05
CA GLN A 169 -8.48 8.41 -18.02
C GLN A 169 -9.61 7.38 -18.05
N GLN A 170 -10.06 6.98 -19.24
CA GLN A 170 -11.08 5.95 -19.40
C GLN A 170 -10.54 4.57 -18.99
N ALA A 171 -9.31 4.23 -19.39
CA ALA A 171 -8.65 2.99 -18.99
C ALA A 171 -8.54 2.85 -17.46
N TRP A 172 -8.19 3.94 -16.76
CA TRP A 172 -8.18 3.95 -15.29
C TRP A 172 -9.57 3.77 -14.67
N LYS A 173 -10.61 4.39 -15.25
CA LYS A 173 -11.99 4.20 -14.77
C LYS A 173 -12.44 2.74 -14.92
N GLU A 174 -12.10 2.11 -16.03
CA GLU A 174 -12.41 0.70 -16.30
C GLU A 174 -11.64 -0.23 -15.33
N HIS A 175 -10.36 0.05 -15.12
CA HIS A 175 -9.55 -0.70 -14.16
C HIS A 175 -10.09 -0.56 -12.72
N ALA A 176 -10.41 0.66 -12.30
CA ALA A 176 -11.01 0.91 -10.99
C ALA A 176 -12.36 0.17 -10.83
N ALA A 177 -13.18 0.17 -11.87
CA ALA A 177 -14.45 -0.56 -11.88
C ALA A 177 -14.26 -2.08 -11.78
N LEU A 178 -13.18 -2.64 -12.39
CA LEU A 178 -12.82 -4.05 -12.25
C LEU A 178 -12.48 -4.39 -10.79
N ILE A 179 -11.66 -3.58 -10.13
CA ILE A 179 -11.31 -3.78 -8.71
C ILE A 179 -12.57 -3.66 -7.82
N ASP A 180 -13.42 -2.67 -8.05
CA ASP A 180 -14.69 -2.51 -7.32
C ASP A 180 -15.62 -3.72 -7.54
N SER A 181 -15.65 -4.30 -8.75
CA SER A 181 -16.42 -5.52 -9.05
C SER A 181 -15.90 -6.74 -8.26
N ARG A 182 -14.58 -6.93 -8.22
CA ARG A 182 -13.94 -7.98 -7.42
C ARG A 182 -14.25 -7.82 -5.92
N LEU A 183 -14.14 -6.59 -5.41
CA LEU A 183 -14.51 -6.28 -4.03
C LEU A 183 -15.98 -6.58 -3.73
N ALA A 184 -16.88 -6.20 -4.63
CA ALA A 184 -18.30 -6.48 -4.47
C ALA A 184 -18.59 -7.98 -4.51
N ALA A 185 -17.90 -8.75 -5.36
CA ALA A 185 -18.05 -10.19 -5.45
C ALA A 185 -17.56 -10.88 -4.16
N ILE A 186 -16.34 -10.59 -3.71
CA ILE A 186 -15.76 -11.25 -2.53
C ILE A 186 -16.49 -10.86 -1.25
N ASN A 187 -16.93 -9.62 -1.09
CA ASN A 187 -17.68 -9.15 0.09
C ASN A 187 -19.11 -9.71 0.19
N ARG A 188 -19.65 -10.33 -0.88
CA ARG A 188 -20.92 -11.07 -0.84
C ARG A 188 -20.75 -12.51 -0.40
N LEU A 189 -19.52 -13.00 -0.37
CA LEU A 189 -19.25 -14.36 0.09
C LEU A 189 -19.21 -14.35 1.62
N ASP A 190 -19.95 -15.24 2.21
CA ASP A 190 -19.91 -15.47 3.66
C ASP A 190 -18.73 -16.41 3.97
N ILE A 191 -17.53 -15.84 4.02
CA ILE A 191 -16.27 -16.58 4.11
C ILE A 191 -15.95 -16.87 5.57
N SER A 192 -15.86 -18.14 5.92
CA SER A 192 -15.33 -18.62 7.20
C SER A 192 -13.82 -18.52 7.27
N HIS A 193 -13.12 -19.01 6.24
CA HIS A 193 -11.66 -18.96 6.14
C HIS A 193 -11.19 -19.13 4.71
N LEU A 194 -9.94 -18.73 4.47
CA LEU A 194 -9.22 -18.98 3.23
C LEU A 194 -8.21 -20.11 3.42
N ILE A 195 -8.01 -20.89 2.37
CA ILE A 195 -6.85 -21.77 2.22
C ILE A 195 -6.04 -21.28 1.02
N MET A 196 -4.76 -21.03 1.25
CA MET A 196 -3.80 -20.56 0.26
C MET A 196 -2.75 -21.65 0.04
N THR A 197 -2.54 -22.05 -1.20
CA THR A 197 -1.56 -23.09 -1.55
C THR A 197 -0.70 -22.68 -2.74
N THR A 198 0.58 -23.10 -2.74
CA THR A 198 1.50 -22.97 -3.89
C THR A 198 2.29 -24.26 -4.05
N GLU A 199 2.89 -24.51 -5.21
CA GLU A 199 3.78 -25.66 -5.42
C GLU A 199 5.07 -25.56 -4.60
N ALA A 200 5.50 -24.33 -4.25
CA ALA A 200 6.65 -24.10 -3.37
C ALA A 200 6.44 -24.61 -1.95
N GLY A 201 5.22 -25.04 -1.60
CA GLY A 201 4.90 -25.66 -0.32
C GLY A 201 4.09 -24.79 0.64
N THR A 202 3.65 -23.61 0.24
CA THR A 202 2.68 -22.84 1.01
C THR A 202 1.40 -23.66 1.17
N ASN A 203 0.94 -23.81 2.41
CA ASN A 203 -0.36 -24.37 2.77
C ASN A 203 -0.81 -23.67 4.06
N LEU A 204 -1.51 -22.57 3.87
CA LEU A 204 -1.89 -21.65 4.92
C LEU A 204 -3.40 -21.51 5.00
N LYS A 205 -3.95 -21.72 6.19
CA LYS A 205 -5.33 -21.40 6.53
C LYS A 205 -5.35 -20.11 7.33
N LEU A 206 -6.22 -19.17 6.96
CA LEU A 206 -6.42 -17.93 7.71
C LEU A 206 -7.88 -17.47 7.65
N SER A 207 -8.34 -16.74 8.67
CA SER A 207 -9.68 -16.15 8.71
C SER A 207 -9.59 -14.63 8.81
N ALA A 208 -10.61 -13.96 8.28
CA ALA A 208 -10.76 -12.52 8.45
C ALA A 208 -11.22 -12.17 9.88
N VAL A 209 -10.99 -10.93 10.29
CA VAL A 209 -11.68 -10.30 11.39
C VAL A 209 -13.18 -10.20 11.02
N GLU A 210 -14.08 -10.61 11.90
CA GLU A 210 -15.51 -10.74 11.59
C GLU A 210 -16.17 -9.42 11.15
N GLU A 211 -15.78 -8.32 11.81
CA GLU A 211 -16.31 -6.98 11.51
C GLU A 211 -15.55 -6.25 10.39
N SER A 212 -14.62 -6.92 9.71
CA SER A 212 -13.87 -6.33 8.61
C SER A 212 -14.51 -6.62 7.26
N ARG A 213 -14.20 -5.73 6.29
CA ARG A 213 -14.53 -5.92 4.88
C ARG A 213 -13.27 -5.97 4.05
N TRP A 214 -13.35 -6.70 2.95
CA TRP A 214 -12.36 -6.55 1.90
C TRP A 214 -12.40 -5.13 1.38
N ARG A 215 -11.25 -4.51 1.35
CA ARG A 215 -11.03 -3.11 0.92
C ARG A 215 -9.95 -3.05 -0.15
N GLY A 216 -9.95 -1.97 -0.88
CA GLY A 216 -9.04 -1.68 -1.98
C GLY A 216 -9.76 -0.75 -2.96
N GLY A 217 -9.20 -0.54 -4.13
CA GLY A 217 -9.90 0.21 -5.16
C GLY A 217 -10.17 1.67 -4.81
N VAL A 218 -11.26 2.16 -5.35
CA VAL A 218 -11.71 3.53 -5.18
C VAL A 218 -12.19 3.79 -3.76
N ARG A 219 -11.73 4.88 -3.14
CA ARG A 219 -12.31 5.39 -1.91
C ARG A 219 -13.42 6.37 -2.19
N LYS A 220 -14.42 6.40 -1.31
CA LYS A 220 -15.54 7.34 -1.39
C LYS A 220 -15.67 8.09 -0.07
N LEU A 221 -15.74 9.42 -0.16
CA LEU A 221 -16.08 10.27 0.96
C LEU A 221 -17.57 10.13 1.32
N PRO A 222 -17.99 10.56 2.52
CA PRO A 222 -19.42 10.52 2.93
C PRO A 222 -20.36 11.26 1.97
N ASN A 223 -19.87 12.26 1.24
CA ASN A 223 -20.62 12.97 0.20
C ASN A 223 -20.71 12.24 -1.15
N GLY A 224 -20.18 11.01 -1.24
CA GLY A 224 -20.15 10.17 -2.45
C GLY A 224 -19.01 10.48 -3.42
N ARG A 225 -18.15 11.45 -3.14
CA ARG A 225 -16.99 11.75 -3.98
C ARG A 225 -15.99 10.60 -3.98
N ALA A 226 -15.61 10.15 -5.16
CA ALA A 226 -14.64 9.08 -5.36
C ALA A 226 -13.24 9.63 -5.66
N PHE A 227 -12.21 8.98 -5.14
CA PHE A 227 -10.79 9.26 -5.41
C PHE A 227 -9.96 7.97 -5.27
N LEU A 228 -8.72 7.96 -5.79
CA LEU A 228 -7.79 6.86 -5.62
C LEU A 228 -6.76 7.22 -4.53
N PRO A 229 -6.64 6.44 -3.45
CA PRO A 229 -5.70 6.76 -2.37
C PRO A 229 -4.24 6.56 -2.79
N GLN A 230 -4.03 5.81 -3.85
CA GLN A 230 -2.70 5.56 -4.44
C GLN A 230 -2.84 5.05 -5.88
N ILE A 231 -1.75 5.08 -6.63
CA ILE A 231 -1.58 4.37 -7.90
C ILE A 231 -0.20 3.68 -7.91
N PRO A 232 -0.09 2.47 -8.48
CA PRO A 232 -1.15 1.66 -9.11
C PRO A 232 -2.19 1.15 -8.11
N LEU A 233 -3.27 0.57 -8.61
CA LEU A 233 -4.42 0.13 -7.83
C LEU A 233 -4.81 -1.29 -8.25
N ASN A 234 -4.10 -2.29 -7.75
CA ASN A 234 -4.35 -3.70 -8.08
C ASN A 234 -4.78 -4.53 -6.87
N ARG A 235 -4.47 -4.05 -5.68
CA ARG A 235 -4.62 -4.78 -4.42
C ARG A 235 -6.05 -4.70 -3.89
N ILE A 236 -6.56 -5.86 -3.43
CA ILE A 236 -7.66 -5.93 -2.46
C ILE A 236 -7.15 -6.63 -1.22
N SER A 237 -7.56 -6.19 -0.04
CA SER A 237 -7.04 -6.71 1.23
C SER A 237 -8.12 -6.82 2.30
N MET A 238 -7.81 -7.61 3.33
CA MET A 238 -8.63 -7.79 4.52
C MET A 238 -7.77 -7.86 5.78
N LEU A 239 -8.33 -7.49 6.93
CA LEU A 239 -7.70 -7.76 8.22
C LEU A 239 -7.74 -9.26 8.54
N ALA A 240 -6.57 -9.83 8.86
CA ALA A 240 -6.47 -11.20 9.34
C ALA A 240 -6.79 -11.25 10.85
N ASN A 241 -7.56 -12.26 11.26
CA ASN A 241 -7.79 -12.51 12.66
C ASN A 241 -6.50 -13.01 13.32
N ARG A 242 -6.04 -12.34 14.36
CA ARG A 242 -4.74 -12.53 15.02
C ARG A 242 -4.49 -13.93 15.58
N VAL A 243 -5.54 -14.73 15.80
CA VAL A 243 -5.42 -16.08 16.39
C VAL A 243 -5.85 -17.21 15.45
N MET A 244 -6.35 -16.88 14.25
CA MET A 244 -6.93 -17.87 13.32
C MET A 244 -6.09 -18.10 12.08
N THR A 245 -4.77 -18.24 12.28
CA THR A 245 -3.83 -18.58 11.20
C THR A 245 -3.10 -19.87 11.55
N GLU A 246 -3.12 -20.86 10.65
CA GLU A 246 -2.49 -22.17 10.80
C GLU A 246 -1.79 -22.59 9.51
N GLY A 247 -0.65 -23.24 9.62
CA GLY A 247 0.05 -23.84 8.49
C GLY A 247 1.39 -23.18 8.16
N VAL A 248 1.84 -23.37 6.94
CA VAL A 248 3.18 -22.95 6.49
C VAL A 248 3.06 -22.03 5.28
N VAL A 249 3.91 -21.01 5.24
CA VAL A 249 4.03 -20.09 4.11
C VAL A 249 5.48 -19.90 3.71
N TYR A 250 5.71 -19.80 2.40
CA TYR A 250 6.99 -19.50 1.79
C TYR A 250 6.92 -18.16 1.06
N SER A 251 7.98 -17.34 1.17
CA SER A 251 8.09 -16.14 0.35
C SER A 251 8.38 -16.51 -1.10
N SER A 252 7.63 -15.92 -2.04
CA SER A 252 7.82 -16.13 -3.48
C SER A 252 8.94 -15.25 -4.07
N LYS A 253 9.25 -14.13 -3.41
CA LYS A 253 10.25 -13.15 -3.82
C LYS A 253 11.05 -12.64 -2.63
N PRO A 254 12.26 -12.08 -2.85
CA PRO A 254 12.96 -11.31 -1.84
C PRO A 254 12.14 -10.10 -1.39
N PHE A 255 12.28 -9.70 -0.12
CA PHE A 255 11.58 -8.53 0.42
C PHE A 255 12.46 -7.75 1.39
N PRO A 256 12.24 -6.42 1.51
CA PRO A 256 12.98 -5.57 2.42
C PRO A 256 12.50 -5.75 3.86
N LEU A 257 13.44 -5.74 4.80
CA LEU A 257 13.14 -5.78 6.22
C LEU A 257 14.26 -5.12 7.02
N LEU A 258 13.92 -4.13 7.86
CA LEU A 258 14.84 -3.44 8.76
C LEU A 258 16.12 -2.93 8.06
N GLY A 259 15.95 -2.34 6.88
CA GLY A 259 17.06 -1.78 6.08
C GLY A 259 17.92 -2.80 5.34
N GLY A 260 17.60 -4.09 5.45
CA GLY A 260 18.22 -5.17 4.69
C GLY A 260 17.22 -5.93 3.82
N GLN A 261 17.62 -7.11 3.33
CA GLN A 261 16.82 -7.96 2.46
C GLN A 261 16.71 -9.36 3.04
N VAL A 262 15.52 -9.96 2.94
CA VAL A 262 15.23 -11.35 3.29
C VAL A 262 14.91 -12.13 2.02
N GLU A 263 15.50 -13.33 1.86
CA GLU A 263 15.26 -14.22 0.72
C GLU A 263 14.94 -15.64 1.20
N GLY A 264 14.05 -16.35 0.51
CA GLY A 264 13.70 -17.74 0.79
C GLY A 264 13.11 -17.92 2.20
N ALA A 265 12.26 -16.98 2.63
CA ALA A 265 11.66 -17.08 3.96
C ALA A 265 10.59 -18.17 4.01
N ARG A 266 10.64 -18.99 5.08
CA ARG A 266 9.61 -19.93 5.49
C ARG A 266 9.13 -19.56 6.89
N LEU A 267 7.81 -19.44 7.06
CA LEU A 267 7.19 -19.22 8.37
C LEU A 267 6.14 -20.30 8.61
N GLU A 268 6.08 -20.78 9.85
CA GLU A 268 5.08 -21.74 10.31
C GLU A 268 4.22 -21.09 11.39
N PHE A 269 2.91 -21.12 11.18
CA PHE A 269 1.92 -20.55 12.08
C PHE A 269 1.18 -21.62 12.86
N SER A 270 0.99 -21.38 14.14
CA SER A 270 0.08 -22.14 14.99
C SER A 270 -0.66 -21.18 15.92
N HIS A 271 -1.97 -21.32 16.01
CA HIS A 271 -2.86 -20.44 16.79
C HIS A 271 -2.60 -18.94 16.53
N GLY A 272 -2.42 -18.60 15.24
CA GLY A 272 -2.18 -17.25 14.78
C GLY A 272 -0.76 -16.73 14.92
N SER A 273 0.13 -17.44 15.63
CA SER A 273 1.49 -16.98 15.90
C SER A 273 2.54 -17.75 15.10
N VAL A 274 3.56 -17.06 14.62
CA VAL A 274 4.77 -17.69 14.05
C VAL A 274 5.49 -18.45 15.14
N VAL A 275 5.51 -19.79 15.01
CA VAL A 275 6.15 -20.72 15.96
C VAL A 275 7.53 -21.19 15.47
N SER A 276 7.74 -21.16 14.15
CA SER A 276 9.01 -21.54 13.52
C SER A 276 9.22 -20.68 12.28
N PHE A 277 10.46 -20.31 12.02
CA PHE A 277 10.84 -19.58 10.81
C PHE A 277 12.26 -19.91 10.38
N SER A 278 12.55 -19.72 9.11
CA SER A 278 13.90 -19.75 8.53
C SER A 278 13.95 -18.85 7.30
N ALA A 279 15.15 -18.48 6.87
CA ALA A 279 15.37 -17.79 5.61
C ALA A 279 16.73 -18.17 5.02
N GLU A 280 16.84 -18.19 3.70
CA GLU A 280 18.13 -18.44 3.02
C GLU A 280 19.09 -17.27 3.24
N LYS A 281 18.55 -16.03 3.23
CA LYS A 281 19.27 -14.80 3.58
C LYS A 281 18.43 -13.93 4.50
N GLY A 282 19.09 -13.19 5.38
CA GLY A 282 18.44 -12.22 6.25
C GLY A 282 17.62 -12.83 7.40
N GLU A 283 17.83 -14.10 7.77
CA GLU A 283 17.11 -14.76 8.87
C GLU A 283 17.23 -13.97 10.19
N HIS A 284 18.39 -13.35 10.44
CA HIS A 284 18.59 -12.50 11.62
C HIS A 284 17.68 -11.27 11.64
N LEU A 285 17.37 -10.67 10.46
CA LEU A 285 16.43 -9.55 10.33
C LEU A 285 15.01 -10.01 10.66
N LEU A 286 14.63 -11.19 10.15
CA LEU A 286 13.34 -11.79 10.44
C LEU A 286 13.20 -12.10 11.94
N SER A 287 14.25 -12.64 12.55
CA SER A 287 14.31 -12.89 14.00
C SER A 287 14.12 -11.61 14.81
N LEU A 288 14.80 -10.53 14.43
CA LEU A 288 14.68 -9.23 15.08
C LEU A 288 13.26 -8.65 14.93
N ALA A 289 12.72 -8.63 13.71
CA ALA A 289 11.38 -8.12 13.46
C ALA A 289 10.32 -8.87 14.28
N LEU A 290 10.38 -10.21 14.30
CA LEU A 290 9.47 -11.06 15.07
C LEU A 290 9.65 -10.94 16.60
N SER A 291 10.70 -10.29 17.08
CA SER A 291 10.98 -10.08 18.51
C SER A 291 10.51 -8.73 19.05
N VAL A 292 10.02 -7.82 18.18
CA VAL A 292 9.67 -6.45 18.57
C VAL A 292 8.56 -6.42 19.63
N ASP A 293 7.48 -7.15 19.38
CA ASP A 293 6.37 -7.32 20.31
C ASP A 293 5.60 -8.62 19.99
N GLU A 294 4.55 -8.94 20.75
CA GLU A 294 3.74 -10.15 20.52
C GLU A 294 3.01 -10.08 19.17
N GLY A 295 2.52 -8.91 18.77
CA GLY A 295 1.81 -8.71 17.52
C GLY A 295 2.69 -8.90 16.28
N ALA A 296 3.99 -8.66 16.39
CA ALA A 296 4.95 -8.84 15.30
C ALA A 296 4.99 -10.30 14.76
N ARG A 297 4.56 -11.27 15.56
CA ARG A 297 4.48 -12.70 15.19
C ARG A 297 3.15 -13.11 14.58
N LYS A 298 2.21 -12.19 14.41
CA LYS A 298 0.84 -12.47 13.97
C LYS A 298 0.55 -11.76 12.66
N LEU A 299 -0.38 -12.31 11.89
CA LEU A 299 -0.86 -11.62 10.70
C LEU A 299 -1.73 -10.43 11.10
N GLY A 300 -1.49 -9.29 10.45
CA GLY A 300 -2.36 -8.12 10.47
C GLY A 300 -3.27 -8.05 9.26
N GLU A 301 -2.75 -8.44 8.07
CA GLU A 301 -3.47 -8.25 6.82
C GLU A 301 -3.11 -9.33 5.80
N CYS A 302 -4.08 -9.70 4.98
CA CYS A 302 -3.89 -10.49 3.77
C CYS A 302 -4.31 -9.65 2.56
N SER A 303 -3.42 -9.53 1.58
CA SER A 303 -3.65 -8.78 0.34
C SER A 303 -3.59 -9.71 -0.85
N LEU A 304 -4.61 -9.67 -1.71
CA LEU A 304 -4.68 -10.41 -2.96
C LEU A 304 -4.44 -9.46 -4.14
N VAL A 305 -3.57 -9.87 -5.04
CA VAL A 305 -3.22 -9.15 -6.27
C VAL A 305 -3.18 -10.14 -7.41
N ASP A 306 -3.79 -9.78 -8.54
CA ASP A 306 -3.70 -10.54 -9.78
C ASP A 306 -2.26 -10.51 -10.29
N GLN A 307 -1.68 -11.68 -10.56
CA GLN A 307 -0.31 -11.72 -11.08
C GLN A 307 -0.19 -11.16 -12.50
N ASN A 308 -1.28 -11.12 -13.27
CA ASN A 308 -1.29 -10.60 -14.63
C ASN A 308 -1.36 -9.07 -14.61
N THR A 309 -0.36 -8.42 -14.02
CA THR A 309 -0.25 -6.96 -13.98
C THR A 309 1.06 -6.49 -14.63
N PRO A 310 1.10 -5.28 -15.19
CA PRO A 310 2.35 -4.73 -15.71
C PRO A 310 3.48 -4.65 -14.68
N LEU A 311 3.16 -4.65 -13.37
CA LEU A 311 4.15 -4.63 -12.31
C LEU A 311 4.92 -5.96 -12.21
N THR A 312 4.25 -7.10 -12.35
CA THR A 312 4.90 -8.41 -12.27
C THR A 312 5.81 -8.71 -13.44
N GLU A 313 5.53 -8.11 -14.61
CA GLU A 313 6.36 -8.25 -15.80
C GLU A 313 7.65 -7.43 -15.75
N LEU A 314 7.65 -6.31 -15.02
CA LEU A 314 8.68 -5.29 -15.13
C LEU A 314 9.87 -5.51 -14.19
N ALA A 315 9.63 -5.90 -12.96
CA ALA A 315 10.68 -6.12 -11.96
C ALA A 315 10.22 -7.05 -10.83
N ASP A 316 11.17 -7.76 -10.24
CA ASP A 316 10.93 -8.55 -9.02
C ASP A 316 10.70 -7.66 -7.80
N PHE A 317 11.24 -6.45 -7.82
CA PHE A 317 11.21 -5.51 -6.73
C PHE A 317 11.49 -4.08 -7.22
N PHE A 318 10.62 -3.13 -6.87
CA PHE A 318 10.72 -1.75 -7.33
C PHE A 318 11.44 -0.83 -6.34
N GLY A 319 11.48 -1.22 -5.08
CA GLY A 319 11.96 -0.35 -4.03
C GLY A 319 11.01 0.78 -3.66
N TYR A 320 9.78 0.72 -4.12
CA TYR A 320 8.70 1.63 -3.79
C TYR A 320 7.51 0.83 -3.27
N VAL A 321 7.12 1.10 -2.01
CA VAL A 321 6.08 0.31 -1.33
C VAL A 321 4.79 0.26 -2.10
N GLY A 322 4.34 1.37 -2.68
CA GLY A 322 3.09 1.42 -3.45
C GLY A 322 3.10 0.48 -4.67
N PHE A 323 4.26 0.24 -5.28
CA PHE A 323 4.39 -0.73 -6.36
C PHE A 323 4.51 -2.15 -5.84
N ASP A 324 5.40 -2.37 -4.87
CA ASP A 324 5.66 -3.70 -4.33
C ASP A 324 4.40 -4.31 -3.68
N GLU A 325 3.54 -3.47 -3.08
CA GLU A 325 2.23 -3.87 -2.53
C GLU A 325 1.20 -4.25 -3.57
N ASN A 326 1.28 -3.68 -4.76
CA ASN A 326 0.35 -3.88 -5.86
C ASN A 326 0.90 -4.85 -6.93
N ALA A 327 2.11 -5.38 -6.73
CA ALA A 327 2.73 -6.32 -7.64
C ALA A 327 2.32 -7.77 -7.37
N LEU A 328 2.25 -8.18 -6.10
CA LEU A 328 2.04 -9.58 -5.72
C LEU A 328 1.11 -9.73 -4.52
N THR A 329 0.37 -10.83 -4.50
CA THR A 329 -0.31 -11.29 -3.28
C THR A 329 0.67 -11.41 -2.13
N SER A 330 0.31 -10.86 -0.98
CA SER A 330 1.20 -10.77 0.18
C SER A 330 0.46 -10.90 1.51
N LEU A 331 1.22 -11.29 2.54
CA LEU A 331 0.78 -11.28 3.93
C LEU A 331 1.51 -10.17 4.68
N THR A 332 0.80 -9.38 5.46
CA THR A 332 1.40 -8.40 6.37
C THR A 332 1.48 -9.00 7.76
N LEU A 333 2.69 -9.11 8.31
CA LEU A 333 2.90 -9.42 9.72
C LEU A 333 2.97 -8.11 10.52
N GLY A 334 2.55 -8.19 11.78
CA GLY A 334 2.41 -7.01 12.63
C GLY A 334 1.08 -6.29 12.41
N MET A 335 1.10 -4.97 12.38
CA MET A 335 -0.10 -4.13 12.29
C MET A 335 -0.76 -4.20 10.91
N GLY A 336 -2.07 -4.49 10.85
CA GLY A 336 -2.91 -4.30 9.68
C GLY A 336 -3.52 -2.89 9.66
N GLU A 337 -4.17 -2.50 8.57
CA GLU A 337 -4.82 -1.18 8.44
C GLU A 337 -6.27 -1.26 8.94
N ALA A 338 -6.55 -0.62 10.08
CA ALA A 338 -7.88 -0.68 10.73
C ALA A 338 -9.02 -0.08 9.90
N TYR A 339 -8.75 0.66 8.83
CA TYR A 339 -9.79 1.19 7.93
C TYR A 339 -10.66 0.09 7.28
N HIS A 340 -10.26 -1.17 7.38
CA HIS A 340 -11.08 -2.31 6.96
C HIS A 340 -12.29 -2.54 7.85
N LEU A 341 -12.28 -2.06 9.09
CA LEU A 341 -13.39 -2.18 10.02
C LEU A 341 -14.54 -1.26 9.63
N GLU A 342 -15.78 -1.73 9.82
CA GLU A 342 -16.97 -0.95 9.47
C GLU A 342 -17.24 0.18 10.47
N ALA A 343 -16.83 0.01 11.72
CA ALA A 343 -17.12 0.92 12.83
C ALA A 343 -15.86 1.35 13.58
N LEU A 344 -14.82 1.76 12.84
CA LEU A 344 -13.52 2.11 13.39
C LEU A 344 -13.59 3.23 14.45
N ASP A 345 -14.45 4.21 14.25
CA ASP A 345 -14.65 5.36 15.12
C ASP A 345 -15.35 5.04 16.45
N THR A 346 -15.80 3.81 16.64
CA THR A 346 -16.38 3.35 17.92
C THR A 346 -15.34 2.89 18.94
N TYR A 347 -14.09 2.71 18.53
CA TYR A 347 -13.00 2.25 19.41
C TYR A 347 -12.19 3.42 19.93
N THR A 348 -11.85 3.40 21.20
CA THR A 348 -11.15 4.51 21.89
C THR A 348 -9.63 4.37 21.87
N ASP A 349 -9.14 3.15 21.79
CA ASP A 349 -7.71 2.83 21.72
C ASP A 349 -7.44 1.48 21.05
N GLU A 350 -6.16 1.20 20.78
CA GLU A 350 -5.72 -0.01 20.07
C GLU A 350 -5.94 -1.30 20.87
N PHE A 351 -5.92 -1.23 22.20
CA PHE A 351 -6.18 -2.40 23.05
C PHE A 351 -7.66 -2.80 22.97
N GLU A 352 -8.57 -1.85 23.09
CA GLU A 352 -9.99 -2.07 22.91
C GLU A 352 -10.31 -2.62 21.51
N LEU A 353 -9.68 -2.03 20.48
CA LEU A 353 -9.78 -2.49 19.10
C LEU A 353 -9.40 -3.98 18.98
N GLN A 354 -8.23 -4.35 19.51
CA GLN A 354 -7.71 -5.72 19.45
C GLN A 354 -8.61 -6.73 20.16
N GLU A 355 -9.04 -6.41 21.39
CA GLU A 355 -9.83 -7.32 22.21
C GLU A 355 -11.26 -7.53 21.66
N LYS A 356 -11.86 -6.49 21.12
CA LYS A 356 -13.24 -6.58 20.61
C LYS A 356 -13.33 -7.17 19.21
N THR A 357 -12.35 -6.91 18.34
CA THR A 357 -12.44 -7.32 16.93
C THR A 357 -11.57 -8.53 16.59
N GLY A 358 -10.51 -8.79 17.35
CA GLY A 358 -9.51 -9.80 17.02
C GLY A 358 -8.52 -9.34 15.95
N CYS A 359 -8.49 -8.04 15.61
CA CYS A 359 -7.43 -7.49 14.77
C CYS A 359 -6.08 -7.53 15.49
N ASN A 360 -4.99 -7.51 14.75
CA ASN A 360 -3.66 -7.53 15.33
C ASN A 360 -3.12 -6.10 15.53
N VAL A 361 -2.52 -5.86 16.68
CA VAL A 361 -1.84 -4.62 17.04
C VAL A 361 -0.36 -4.88 17.25
N SER A 362 0.48 -4.04 16.68
CA SER A 362 1.94 -4.12 16.77
C SER A 362 2.55 -2.75 16.46
N SER A 363 3.72 -2.47 16.99
CA SER A 363 4.50 -1.27 16.65
C SER A 363 5.24 -1.41 15.31
N ILE A 364 5.28 -2.61 14.75
CA ILE A 364 5.94 -2.90 13.47
C ILE A 364 4.96 -3.48 12.46
N ARG A 365 5.26 -3.28 11.17
CA ARG A 365 4.66 -4.04 10.07
C ARG A 365 5.70 -4.38 9.02
N PHE A 366 5.56 -5.54 8.41
CA PHE A 366 6.35 -5.91 7.24
C PHE A 366 5.56 -6.89 6.36
N ARG A 367 5.90 -6.93 5.08
CA ARG A 367 5.19 -7.73 4.09
C ARG A 367 6.01 -8.90 3.63
N LEU A 368 5.36 -10.04 3.56
CA LEU A 368 5.86 -11.28 3.00
C LEU A 368 5.15 -11.50 1.65
N PRO A 369 5.83 -11.32 0.49
CA PRO A 369 5.26 -11.65 -0.80
C PRO A 369 5.12 -13.16 -0.92
N ILE A 370 3.93 -13.62 -1.33
CA ILE A 370 3.62 -15.05 -1.47
C ILE A 370 2.99 -15.39 -2.82
N GLY A 371 2.62 -14.36 -3.61
CA GLY A 371 2.03 -14.53 -4.93
C GLY A 371 3.04 -15.07 -5.93
N ASP A 372 2.60 -16.03 -6.72
CA ASP A 372 3.28 -16.59 -7.89
C ASP A 372 2.23 -17.09 -8.90
N ASP A 373 2.70 -17.64 -10.01
CA ASP A 373 1.86 -18.21 -11.09
C ASP A 373 1.22 -19.56 -10.73
N GLN A 374 1.34 -20.00 -9.51
CA GLN A 374 0.80 -21.26 -9.00
C GLN A 374 -0.04 -21.08 -7.73
N LEU A 375 -0.16 -19.83 -7.28
CA LEU A 375 -0.97 -19.53 -6.11
C LEU A 375 -2.45 -19.86 -6.37
N SER A 376 -2.99 -20.73 -5.51
CA SER A 376 -4.43 -20.98 -5.41
C SER A 376 -4.95 -20.43 -4.09
N VAL A 377 -6.11 -19.74 -4.16
CA VAL A 377 -6.83 -19.23 -2.99
C VAL A 377 -8.26 -19.74 -3.03
N VAL A 378 -8.61 -20.59 -2.06
CA VAL A 378 -9.95 -21.17 -1.93
C VAL A 378 -10.62 -20.61 -0.69
N ALA A 379 -11.80 -20.02 -0.88
CA ALA A 379 -12.67 -19.59 0.23
C ALA A 379 -13.57 -20.73 0.66
N HIS A 380 -13.56 -21.04 1.94
CA HIS A 380 -14.52 -21.90 2.63
C HIS A 380 -15.59 -21.02 3.25
N LYS A 381 -16.84 -21.25 2.87
CA LYS A 381 -17.98 -20.49 3.36
C LYS A 381 -18.56 -21.08 4.64
N THR A 382 -19.31 -20.27 5.36
CA THR A 382 -19.98 -20.69 6.62
C THR A 382 -21.02 -21.80 6.39
N ASP A 383 -21.59 -21.90 5.18
CA ASP A 383 -22.52 -22.98 4.78
C ASP A 383 -21.83 -24.31 4.44
N GLY A 384 -20.50 -24.39 4.56
CA GLY A 384 -19.67 -25.56 4.26
C GLY A 384 -19.32 -25.72 2.77
N THR A 385 -19.79 -24.85 1.88
CA THR A 385 -19.39 -24.87 0.46
C THR A 385 -18.06 -24.13 0.26
N THR A 386 -17.42 -24.37 -0.87
CA THR A 386 -16.15 -23.72 -1.23
C THR A 386 -16.28 -23.00 -2.58
N ILE A 387 -15.47 -21.96 -2.74
CA ILE A 387 -15.32 -21.26 -4.01
C ILE A 387 -13.84 -20.91 -4.22
N THR A 388 -13.30 -21.16 -5.39
CA THR A 388 -11.96 -20.75 -5.76
C THR A 388 -11.99 -19.25 -6.11
N ILE A 389 -11.24 -18.44 -5.37
CA ILE A 389 -11.10 -17.00 -5.59
C ILE A 389 -10.01 -16.72 -6.60
N MET A 390 -8.88 -17.42 -6.43
CA MET A 390 -7.72 -17.31 -7.35
C MET A 390 -7.22 -18.69 -7.73
N GLU A 391 -6.78 -18.82 -8.97
CA GLU A 391 -6.11 -20.01 -9.51
C GLU A 391 -4.97 -19.57 -10.41
N ASN A 392 -3.81 -20.23 -10.29
CA ASN A 392 -2.59 -19.86 -11.02
C ASN A 392 -2.25 -18.36 -10.85
N GLY A 393 -2.42 -17.83 -9.64
CA GLY A 393 -2.18 -16.42 -9.31
C GLY A 393 -3.17 -15.40 -9.89
N ALA A 394 -4.18 -15.83 -10.65
CA ALA A 394 -5.17 -14.97 -11.29
C ALA A 394 -6.54 -15.04 -10.58
N PHE A 395 -7.26 -13.92 -10.51
CA PHE A 395 -8.62 -13.88 -9.99
C PHE A 395 -9.59 -14.62 -10.92
N LEU A 396 -10.52 -15.36 -10.30
CA LEU A 396 -11.67 -16.00 -10.96
C LEU A 396 -13.00 -15.28 -10.67
N LEU A 397 -12.97 -14.22 -9.82
CA LEU A 397 -14.13 -13.40 -9.42
C LEU A 397 -14.27 -12.16 -10.30
#